data_7acf08427cb24f06fda49cd7d4a29add
#
_entry.id   7acf08427cb24f06fda49cd7d4a29add
#
_cell.length_a   1.000
_cell.length_b   1.000
_cell.length_c   1.000
_cell.angle_alpha   90.00
_cell.angle_beta   90.00
_cell.angle_gamma   90.00
#
_symmetry.space_group_name_H-M   'P 1'
#
loop_
_entity.id
_entity.type
_entity.pdbx_description
1 polymer ?
#
loop_
_entity_poly.entity_id
_entity_poly.type
_entity_poly.pdbx_seq_one_letter_code
_entity_poly.pdbx_strand_id
1 'polypeptide(L)'
;SKIHHIDPETGEDSFIDSIFKTHIMKPTHDMQKEVDWLLSVFHDNSGVIAWNDDWSVCMKAETHNSPSALDPYGGAMTGIVGVNRDILGTGLGARPIANTDVFCFGPPNWEGELPDNLFHPSRVFRGVHAGVRVGGNESGIPTVNGAIVFDDRYIGKPLVYCGTVGIMPRKLPDGRESHIKTPTAGD
;
A
#
# COMPACT_ATOMS: atom_id res chain seq x y z
N SER A 1 -13.59 13.24 -3.88
CA SER A 1 -13.43 14.71 -3.78
C SER A 1 -13.76 15.34 -5.11
N LYS A 2 -14.64 16.32 -5.10
CA LYS A 2 -14.96 17.15 -6.28
C LYS A 2 -13.83 18.14 -6.51
N ILE A 3 -13.41 18.27 -7.76
CA ILE A 3 -12.38 19.22 -8.18
C ILE A 3 -12.94 20.06 -9.32
N HIS A 4 -12.71 21.36 -9.22
CA HIS A 4 -12.87 22.29 -10.33
C HIS A 4 -11.54 22.31 -11.09
N HIS A 5 -11.53 21.81 -12.29
CA HIS A 5 -10.36 21.75 -13.18
C HIS A 5 -10.52 22.80 -14.27
N ILE A 6 -9.52 23.63 -14.42
CA ILE A 6 -9.41 24.61 -15.50
C ILE A 6 -8.24 24.16 -16.36
N ASP A 7 -8.50 23.87 -17.62
CA ASP A 7 -7.46 23.53 -18.59
C ASP A 7 -6.59 24.77 -18.85
N PRO A 8 -5.29 24.72 -18.61
CA PRO A 8 -4.42 25.89 -18.76
C PRO A 8 -4.18 26.31 -20.22
N GLU A 9 -4.45 25.43 -21.20
CA GLU A 9 -4.23 25.71 -22.61
C GLU A 9 -5.50 26.26 -23.29
N THR A 10 -6.66 25.67 -22.97
CA THR A 10 -7.94 26.01 -23.61
C THR A 10 -8.78 26.98 -22.80
N GLY A 11 -8.55 27.09 -21.50
CA GLY A 11 -9.37 27.84 -20.55
C GLY A 11 -10.72 27.18 -20.25
N GLU A 12 -10.99 26.00 -20.79
CA GLU A 12 -12.21 25.25 -20.49
C GLU A 12 -12.22 24.81 -19.03
N ASP A 13 -13.37 24.97 -18.39
CA ASP A 13 -13.57 24.49 -17.04
C ASP A 13 -14.44 23.23 -16.99
N SER A 14 -14.14 22.36 -16.06
CA SER A 14 -14.86 21.11 -15.85
C SER A 14 -14.87 20.71 -14.38
N PHE A 15 -15.88 19.97 -13.96
CA PHE A 15 -15.96 19.41 -12.63
C PHE A 15 -15.65 17.90 -12.65
N ILE A 16 -14.65 17.50 -11.87
CA ILE A 16 -14.27 16.11 -11.69
C ILE A 16 -14.82 15.65 -10.34
N ASP A 17 -15.80 14.76 -10.35
CA ASP A 17 -16.41 14.25 -9.11
C ASP A 17 -15.45 13.43 -8.25
N SER A 18 -14.51 12.71 -8.85
CA SER A 18 -13.51 11.91 -8.16
C SER A 18 -12.28 11.73 -9.03
N ILE A 19 -11.15 12.29 -8.61
CA ILE A 19 -9.86 12.08 -9.28
C ILE A 19 -9.55 10.59 -9.41
N PHE A 20 -9.71 9.84 -8.31
CA PHE A 20 -9.44 8.40 -8.30
C PHE A 20 -10.26 7.66 -9.35
N LYS A 21 -11.59 7.86 -9.35
CA LYS A 21 -12.46 7.15 -10.29
C LYS A 21 -12.21 7.54 -11.73
N THR A 22 -11.96 8.82 -11.99
CA THR A 22 -11.83 9.37 -13.34
C THR A 22 -10.46 9.10 -13.94
N HIS A 23 -9.39 9.30 -13.17
CA HIS A 23 -8.02 9.29 -13.70
C HIS A 23 -7.19 8.06 -13.31
N ILE A 24 -7.66 7.22 -12.39
CA ILE A 24 -6.96 5.99 -11.99
C ILE A 24 -7.83 4.77 -12.27
N MET A 25 -8.99 4.67 -11.63
CA MET A 25 -9.81 3.46 -11.73
C MET A 25 -10.34 3.21 -13.14
N LYS A 26 -10.93 4.24 -13.77
CA LYS A 26 -11.47 4.10 -15.14
C LYS A 26 -10.40 3.74 -16.17
N PRO A 27 -9.27 4.46 -16.30
CA PRO A 27 -8.21 4.08 -17.24
C PRO A 27 -7.64 2.68 -16.98
N THR A 28 -7.52 2.27 -15.70
CA THR A 28 -7.07 0.92 -15.36
C THR A 28 -8.05 -0.15 -15.83
N HIS A 29 -9.36 0.07 -15.64
CA HIS A 29 -10.37 -0.86 -16.15
C HIS A 29 -10.47 -0.87 -17.68
N ASP A 30 -10.20 0.26 -18.33
CA ASP A 30 -10.15 0.32 -19.79
C ASP A 30 -8.94 -0.46 -20.31
N MET A 31 -7.76 -0.28 -19.70
CA MET A 31 -6.55 -1.07 -19.99
C MET A 31 -6.78 -2.58 -19.76
N GLN A 32 -7.49 -2.96 -18.70
CA GLN A 32 -7.78 -4.37 -18.40
C GLN A 32 -8.53 -5.09 -19.53
N LYS A 33 -9.24 -4.38 -20.38
CA LYS A 33 -9.94 -4.95 -21.55
C LYS A 33 -9.01 -5.15 -22.75
N GLU A 34 -7.86 -4.47 -22.76
CA GLU A 34 -6.91 -4.46 -23.88
C GLU A 34 -5.71 -5.40 -23.66
N VAL A 35 -5.46 -5.77 -22.40
CA VAL A 35 -4.30 -6.62 -22.03
C VAL A 35 -4.75 -7.85 -21.26
N ASP A 36 -4.03 -8.95 -21.41
CA ASP A 36 -4.33 -10.24 -20.79
C ASP A 36 -3.59 -10.49 -19.47
N TRP A 37 -2.61 -9.66 -19.16
CA TRP A 37 -1.81 -9.80 -17.94
C TRP A 37 -2.41 -9.11 -16.70
N LEU A 38 -3.36 -8.19 -16.85
CA LEU A 38 -3.99 -7.47 -15.74
C LEU A 38 -5.20 -8.26 -15.24
N LEU A 39 -5.00 -9.12 -14.25
CA LEU A 39 -5.97 -10.14 -13.83
C LEU A 39 -7.03 -9.61 -12.86
N SER A 40 -6.61 -8.89 -11.80
CA SER A 40 -7.52 -8.35 -10.79
C SER A 40 -7.06 -6.99 -10.33
N VAL A 41 -7.94 -5.98 -10.41
CA VAL A 41 -7.68 -4.61 -9.95
C VAL A 41 -8.92 -4.04 -9.29
N PHE A 42 -8.74 -3.38 -8.15
CA PHE A 42 -9.80 -2.73 -7.35
C PHE A 42 -10.95 -3.65 -6.94
N HIS A 43 -10.72 -4.95 -6.87
CA HIS A 43 -11.76 -5.95 -6.60
C HIS A 43 -11.44 -6.86 -5.43
N ASP A 44 -10.20 -7.24 -5.25
CA ASP A 44 -9.73 -8.10 -4.15
C ASP A 44 -8.84 -7.29 -3.17
N ASN A 45 -8.25 -7.94 -2.20
CA ASN A 45 -7.38 -7.35 -1.19
C ASN A 45 -6.12 -6.70 -1.80
N SER A 46 -5.65 -7.22 -2.94
CA SER A 46 -4.51 -6.66 -3.67
C SER A 46 -4.73 -6.67 -5.19
N GLY A 47 -3.92 -5.91 -5.92
CA GLY A 47 -3.84 -6.02 -7.37
C GLY A 47 -3.09 -7.27 -7.78
N VAL A 48 -3.53 -7.92 -8.87
CA VAL A 48 -2.95 -9.17 -9.38
C VAL A 48 -2.65 -9.05 -10.87
N ILE A 49 -1.41 -9.38 -11.23
CA ILE A 49 -0.97 -9.45 -12.63
C ILE A 49 -0.42 -10.84 -12.97
N ALA A 50 -0.57 -11.25 -14.21
CA ALA A 50 0.14 -12.41 -14.73
C ALA A 50 1.63 -12.09 -14.85
N TRP A 51 2.49 -12.96 -14.34
CA TRP A 51 3.93 -12.84 -14.51
C TRP A 51 4.43 -13.69 -15.68
N ASN A 52 3.99 -14.93 -15.73
CA ASN A 52 4.22 -15.90 -16.81
C ASN A 52 3.07 -16.90 -16.85
N ASP A 53 3.22 -18.00 -17.59
CA ASP A 53 2.17 -19.01 -17.74
C ASP A 53 1.83 -19.74 -16.43
N ASP A 54 2.79 -19.84 -15.50
CA ASP A 54 2.65 -20.60 -14.25
C ASP A 54 2.30 -19.73 -13.05
N TRP A 55 2.73 -18.46 -13.05
CA TRP A 55 2.72 -17.60 -11.86
C TRP A 55 2.04 -16.26 -12.10
N SER A 56 1.34 -15.81 -11.06
CA SER A 56 0.85 -14.44 -10.90
C SER A 56 1.56 -13.75 -9.76
N VAL A 57 1.77 -12.45 -9.90
CA VAL A 57 2.29 -11.56 -8.86
C VAL A 57 1.17 -10.68 -8.36
N CYS A 58 1.09 -10.51 -7.06
CA CYS A 58 0.17 -9.57 -6.43
C CYS A 58 0.93 -8.57 -5.57
N MET A 59 0.38 -7.37 -5.44
CA MET A 59 0.98 -6.30 -4.63
C MET A 59 -0.11 -5.52 -3.89
N LYS A 60 0.15 -5.29 -2.60
CA LYS A 60 -0.61 -4.39 -1.75
C LYS A 60 0.32 -3.34 -1.17
N ALA A 61 -0.17 -2.11 -1.14
CA ALA A 61 0.49 -1.03 -0.44
C ALA A 61 -0.54 -0.19 0.31
N GLU A 62 -0.23 0.17 1.53
CA GLU A 62 -1.06 1.03 2.37
C GLU A 62 -0.23 2.01 3.19
N THR A 63 -0.85 3.13 3.54
CA THR A 63 -0.29 4.08 4.46
C THR A 63 -0.91 3.92 5.84
N HIS A 64 -0.05 3.87 6.87
CA HIS A 64 -0.47 3.79 8.27
C HIS A 64 -0.02 5.03 9.05
N ASN A 65 -0.32 6.20 8.51
CA ASN A 65 0.23 7.49 8.94
C ASN A 65 -0.30 7.96 10.30
N SER A 66 -1.63 8.05 10.44
CA SER A 66 -2.26 8.56 11.67
C SER A 66 -2.03 7.64 12.86
N PRO A 67 -2.17 6.32 12.76
CA PRO A 67 -1.82 5.44 13.87
C PRO A 67 -0.36 5.56 14.28
N SER A 68 0.57 5.68 13.32
CA SER A 68 2.00 5.83 13.61
C SER A 68 2.35 7.20 14.18
N ALA A 69 1.54 8.24 13.94
CA ALA A 69 1.72 9.54 14.61
C ALA A 69 1.32 9.46 16.09
N LEU A 70 0.33 8.64 16.44
CA LEU A 70 -0.19 8.48 17.81
C LEU A 70 0.57 7.41 18.61
N ASP A 71 0.87 6.30 18.00
CA ASP A 71 1.70 5.21 18.54
C ASP A 71 2.67 4.74 17.46
N PRO A 72 3.88 5.31 17.41
CA PRO A 72 4.83 5.04 16.32
C PRO A 72 5.20 3.57 16.19
N TYR A 73 5.36 2.85 17.29
CA TYR A 73 5.72 1.43 17.30
C TYR A 73 4.54 0.55 16.85
N GLY A 74 3.43 0.63 17.57
CA GLY A 74 2.26 -0.21 17.29
C GLY A 74 1.60 0.12 15.96
N GLY A 75 1.56 1.42 15.61
CA GLY A 75 1.04 1.88 14.33
C GLY A 75 1.82 1.36 13.13
N ALA A 76 3.16 1.40 13.19
CA ALA A 76 4.01 0.90 12.11
C ALA A 76 3.99 -0.64 12.02
N MET A 77 4.01 -1.34 13.14
CA MET A 77 3.89 -2.80 13.18
C MET A 77 2.56 -3.25 12.55
N THR A 78 1.46 -2.57 12.89
CA THR A 78 0.15 -2.85 12.27
C THR A 78 0.17 -2.57 10.76
N GLY A 79 0.89 -1.56 10.29
CA GLY A 79 1.07 -1.29 8.86
C GLY A 79 1.68 -2.47 8.11
N ILE A 80 2.77 -3.04 8.61
CA ILE A 80 3.41 -4.24 8.05
C ILE A 80 2.47 -5.45 8.08
N VAL A 81 1.87 -5.73 9.21
CA VAL A 81 0.96 -6.87 9.36
C VAL A 81 -0.27 -6.72 8.46
N GLY A 82 -0.77 -5.49 8.29
CA GLY A 82 -1.91 -5.20 7.43
C GLY A 82 -1.67 -5.57 5.97
N VAL A 83 -0.57 -5.11 5.38
CA VAL A 83 -0.25 -5.42 3.98
C VAL A 83 0.12 -6.89 3.75
N ASN A 84 0.73 -7.55 4.74
CA ASN A 84 1.00 -8.99 4.67
C ASN A 84 -0.31 -9.80 4.66
N ARG A 85 -1.29 -9.43 5.49
CA ARG A 85 -2.61 -10.09 5.52
C ARG A 85 -3.39 -9.90 4.24
N ASP A 86 -3.26 -8.75 3.58
CA ASP A 86 -3.94 -8.49 2.31
C ASP A 86 -3.40 -9.41 1.21
N ILE A 87 -2.11 -9.68 1.18
CA ILE A 87 -1.56 -10.68 0.27
C ILE A 87 -2.09 -12.08 0.60
N LEU A 88 -2.06 -12.49 1.88
CA LEU A 88 -2.59 -13.78 2.30
C LEU A 88 -4.08 -13.94 1.98
N GLY A 89 -4.83 -12.84 2.03
CA GLY A 89 -6.24 -12.80 1.66
C GLY A 89 -6.52 -12.69 0.16
N THR A 90 -5.52 -12.53 -0.69
CA THR A 90 -5.70 -12.36 -2.13
C THR A 90 -5.91 -13.69 -2.84
N GLY A 91 -6.96 -13.78 -3.64
CA GLY A 91 -7.27 -14.95 -4.44
C GLY A 91 -7.32 -16.25 -3.62
N LEU A 92 -6.77 -17.30 -4.18
CA LEU A 92 -6.71 -18.65 -3.59
C LEU A 92 -5.25 -19.11 -3.54
N GLY A 93 -4.56 -18.83 -2.43
CA GLY A 93 -3.21 -19.33 -2.19
C GLY A 93 -2.07 -18.34 -2.50
N ALA A 94 -2.33 -17.05 -2.51
CA ALA A 94 -1.27 -16.05 -2.54
C ALA A 94 -0.43 -16.10 -1.26
N ARG A 95 0.88 -15.95 -1.42
CA ARG A 95 1.84 -15.92 -0.31
C ARG A 95 2.78 -14.73 -0.42
N PRO A 96 3.02 -14.00 0.68
CA PRO A 96 4.00 -12.91 0.70
C PRO A 96 5.41 -13.44 0.43
N ILE A 97 6.18 -12.66 -0.36
CA ILE A 97 7.58 -12.98 -0.67
C ILE A 97 8.54 -11.84 -0.36
N ALA A 98 8.06 -10.60 -0.34
CA ALA A 98 8.91 -9.44 -0.08
C ALA A 98 8.08 -8.25 0.44
N ASN A 99 8.67 -7.46 1.33
CA ASN A 99 8.16 -6.16 1.73
C ASN A 99 8.98 -5.03 1.05
N THR A 100 8.32 -3.90 0.86
CA THR A 100 8.93 -2.64 0.41
C THR A 100 8.28 -1.49 1.18
N ASP A 101 9.09 -0.61 1.77
CA ASP A 101 8.58 0.38 2.69
C ASP A 101 9.15 1.77 2.39
N VAL A 102 8.29 2.80 2.45
CA VAL A 102 8.71 4.19 2.29
C VAL A 102 8.23 5.00 3.50
N PHE A 103 9.17 5.65 4.17
CA PHE A 103 8.88 6.46 5.34
C PHE A 103 9.33 7.90 5.12
N CYS A 104 8.47 8.85 5.50
CA CYS A 104 8.84 10.25 5.55
C CYS A 104 8.57 10.80 6.96
N PHE A 105 9.56 11.48 7.52
CA PHE A 105 9.50 12.05 8.87
C PHE A 105 9.97 13.50 8.87
N GLY A 106 9.60 14.25 9.88
CA GLY A 106 10.31 15.48 10.22
C GLY A 106 11.78 15.17 10.56
N PRO A 107 12.69 16.16 10.42
CA PRO A 107 14.10 15.99 10.75
C PRO A 107 14.30 15.45 12.17
N PRO A 108 15.08 14.39 12.39
CA PRO A 108 15.27 13.79 13.71
C PRO A 108 16.03 14.70 14.69
N ASN A 109 16.72 15.69 14.19
CA ASN A 109 17.43 16.73 14.94
C ASN A 109 16.65 18.07 14.98
N TRP A 110 15.31 18.03 14.89
CA TRP A 110 14.47 19.20 14.96
C TRP A 110 14.65 19.92 16.31
N GLU A 111 14.89 21.21 16.26
CA GLU A 111 15.08 22.08 17.45
C GLU A 111 14.00 23.17 17.58
N GLY A 112 13.06 23.22 16.60
CA GLY A 112 11.96 24.16 16.61
C GLY A 112 10.84 23.77 17.58
N GLU A 113 9.93 24.72 17.81
CA GLU A 113 8.73 24.47 18.57
C GLU A 113 7.86 23.40 17.87
N LEU A 114 7.20 22.58 18.67
CA LEU A 114 6.24 21.60 18.18
C LEU A 114 4.84 21.99 18.68
N PRO A 115 3.81 21.82 17.85
CA PRO A 115 2.44 21.92 18.31
C PRO A 115 2.16 20.97 19.48
N ASP A 116 1.23 21.36 20.35
CA ASP A 116 0.80 20.53 21.47
C ASP A 116 0.36 19.14 20.98
N ASN A 117 0.68 18.12 21.76
CA ASN A 117 0.34 16.72 21.51
C ASN A 117 1.06 16.06 20.32
N LEU A 118 2.06 16.66 19.73
CA LEU A 118 2.93 16.00 18.77
C LEU A 118 4.16 15.40 19.44
N PHE A 119 4.53 14.21 18.99
CA PHE A 119 5.82 13.64 19.37
C PHE A 119 6.95 14.28 18.58
N HIS A 120 8.10 14.42 19.23
CA HIS A 120 9.31 14.85 18.56
C HIS A 120 9.64 13.92 17.37
N PRO A 121 10.05 14.43 16.19
CA PRO A 121 10.33 13.63 14.99
C PRO A 121 11.26 12.44 15.23
N SER A 122 12.31 12.61 16.08
CA SER A 122 13.20 11.49 16.42
C SER A 122 12.48 10.35 17.17
N ARG A 123 11.48 10.67 18.00
CA ARG A 123 10.67 9.64 18.69
C ARG A 123 9.81 8.89 17.69
N VAL A 124 9.16 9.60 16.77
CA VAL A 124 8.34 9.01 15.72
C VAL A 124 9.19 8.09 14.84
N PHE A 125 10.31 8.58 14.34
CA PHE A 125 11.24 7.81 13.52
C PHE A 125 11.73 6.54 14.21
N ARG A 126 12.21 6.62 15.45
CA ARG A 126 12.70 5.45 16.20
C ARG A 126 11.61 4.44 16.48
N GLY A 127 10.40 4.91 16.81
CA GLY A 127 9.25 4.02 17.06
C GLY A 127 8.80 3.29 15.81
N VAL A 128 8.65 4.01 14.69
CA VAL A 128 8.30 3.40 13.39
C VAL A 128 9.36 2.39 12.95
N HIS A 129 10.65 2.76 13.01
CA HIS A 129 11.74 1.84 12.68
C HIS A 129 11.70 0.57 13.54
N ALA A 130 11.48 0.70 14.84
CA ALA A 130 11.40 -0.45 15.74
C ALA A 130 10.17 -1.33 15.43
N GLY A 131 9.01 -0.74 15.17
CA GLY A 131 7.78 -1.45 14.82
C GLY A 131 7.90 -2.22 13.51
N VAL A 132 8.44 -1.60 12.47
CA VAL A 132 8.68 -2.25 11.18
C VAL A 132 9.69 -3.38 11.30
N ARG A 133 10.79 -3.15 12.02
CA ARG A 133 11.80 -4.17 12.25
C ARG A 133 11.23 -5.41 12.96
N VAL A 134 10.44 -5.21 14.01
CA VAL A 134 9.85 -6.32 14.76
C VAL A 134 8.78 -7.02 13.93
N GLY A 135 7.84 -6.29 13.34
CA GLY A 135 6.78 -6.86 12.51
C GLY A 135 7.33 -7.63 11.29
N GLY A 136 8.38 -7.10 10.64
CA GLY A 136 9.07 -7.79 9.55
C GLY A 136 9.78 -9.07 10.01
N ASN A 137 10.54 -9.01 11.11
CA ASN A 137 11.27 -10.17 11.64
C ASN A 137 10.31 -11.29 12.10
N GLU A 138 9.22 -10.94 12.78
CA GLU A 138 8.24 -11.92 13.24
C GLU A 138 7.43 -12.55 12.11
N SER A 139 7.18 -11.81 11.04
CA SER A 139 6.51 -12.36 9.84
C SER A 139 7.41 -13.21 8.95
N GLY A 140 8.73 -13.07 9.09
CA GLY A 140 9.71 -13.80 8.29
C GLY A 140 9.76 -13.39 6.82
N ILE A 141 9.15 -12.24 6.46
CA ILE A 141 9.14 -11.71 5.10
C ILE A 141 10.24 -10.65 4.98
N PRO A 142 11.17 -10.78 4.03
CA PRO A 142 12.28 -9.83 3.90
C PRO A 142 11.81 -8.49 3.34
N THR A 143 12.26 -7.39 3.92
CA THR A 143 12.17 -6.06 3.29
C THR A 143 13.32 -5.91 2.30
N VAL A 144 13.00 -5.87 1.01
CA VAL A 144 14.00 -5.94 -0.06
C VAL A 144 14.46 -4.56 -0.53
N ASN A 145 13.63 -3.54 -0.39
CA ASN A 145 13.98 -2.16 -0.68
C ASN A 145 13.08 -1.18 0.07
N GLY A 146 13.39 0.10 -0.04
CA GLY A 146 12.60 1.17 0.52
C GLY A 146 13.36 2.49 0.53
N ALA A 147 12.78 3.48 1.20
CA ALA A 147 13.38 4.79 1.37
C ALA A 147 12.99 5.42 2.70
N ILE A 148 13.89 6.22 3.26
CA ILE A 148 13.61 7.10 4.39
C ILE A 148 13.94 8.53 3.96
N VAL A 149 12.97 9.42 4.11
CA VAL A 149 13.09 10.82 3.74
C VAL A 149 12.80 11.69 4.98
N PHE A 150 13.60 12.72 5.18
CA PHE A 150 13.37 13.71 6.22
C PHE A 150 13.06 15.05 5.60
N ASP A 151 11.93 15.66 5.99
CA ASP A 151 11.47 16.94 5.49
C ASP A 151 10.53 17.58 6.51
N ASP A 152 10.61 18.90 6.68
CA ASP A 152 9.83 19.66 7.68
C ASP A 152 8.32 19.49 7.52
N ARG A 153 7.85 19.22 6.31
CA ARG A 153 6.43 18.98 6.01
C ARG A 153 5.85 17.75 6.72
N TYR A 154 6.69 16.84 7.18
CA TYR A 154 6.29 15.63 7.91
C TYR A 154 6.41 15.74 9.43
N ILE A 155 6.64 16.92 9.98
CA ILE A 155 6.70 17.14 11.44
C ILE A 155 5.34 16.82 12.08
N GLY A 156 4.25 17.32 11.47
CA GLY A 156 2.90 17.14 12.00
C GLY A 156 2.33 15.74 11.80
N LYS A 157 2.75 15.06 10.73
CA LYS A 157 2.25 13.72 10.39
C LYS A 157 3.24 12.98 9.50
N PRO A 158 3.78 11.83 9.92
CA PRO A 158 4.69 11.05 9.12
C PRO A 158 3.95 10.41 7.93
N LEU A 159 4.69 10.05 6.90
CA LEU A 159 4.28 9.02 5.96
C LEU A 159 4.87 7.69 6.43
N VAL A 160 4.02 6.72 6.66
CA VAL A 160 4.40 5.34 6.92
C VAL A 160 3.70 4.49 5.86
N TYR A 161 4.40 4.26 4.78
CA TYR A 161 3.92 3.49 3.62
C TYR A 161 4.56 2.11 3.68
N CYS A 162 3.72 1.09 3.81
CA CYS A 162 4.12 -0.31 3.82
C CYS A 162 3.58 -0.99 2.56
N GLY A 163 4.40 -1.83 1.96
CA GLY A 163 4.03 -2.60 0.78
C GLY A 163 4.48 -4.05 0.90
N THR A 164 3.69 -4.95 0.35
CA THR A 164 4.02 -6.38 0.26
C THR A 164 3.77 -6.88 -1.15
N VAL A 165 4.75 -7.60 -1.66
CA VAL A 165 4.64 -8.36 -2.90
C VAL A 165 4.37 -9.82 -2.55
N GLY A 166 3.45 -10.42 -3.27
CA GLY A 166 3.12 -11.84 -3.16
C GLY A 166 3.16 -12.55 -4.50
N ILE A 167 3.16 -13.86 -4.43
CA ILE A 167 3.12 -14.74 -5.59
C ILE A 167 2.06 -15.82 -5.38
N MET A 168 1.40 -16.20 -6.46
CA MET A 168 0.46 -17.33 -6.48
C MET A 168 0.55 -18.09 -7.80
N PRO A 169 0.22 -19.40 -7.85
CA PRO A 169 0.10 -20.10 -9.12
C PRO A 169 -1.00 -19.46 -9.97
N ARG A 170 -0.87 -19.47 -11.29
CA ARG A 170 -1.94 -19.04 -12.21
C ARG A 170 -3.20 -19.88 -12.03
N LYS A 171 -3.00 -21.18 -11.92
CA LYS A 171 -4.06 -22.18 -11.75
C LYS A 171 -3.81 -23.06 -10.55
N LEU A 172 -4.89 -23.44 -9.90
CA LEU A 172 -4.87 -24.46 -8.86
C LEU A 172 -4.79 -25.87 -9.47
N PRO A 173 -4.46 -26.91 -8.68
CA PRO A 173 -4.40 -28.28 -9.16
C PRO A 173 -5.72 -28.81 -9.76
N ASP A 174 -6.84 -28.23 -9.36
CA ASP A 174 -8.17 -28.53 -9.86
C ASP A 174 -8.56 -27.75 -11.13
N GLY A 175 -7.65 -26.91 -11.65
CA GLY A 175 -7.82 -26.12 -12.87
C GLY A 175 -8.46 -24.76 -12.68
N ARG A 176 -8.89 -24.39 -11.48
CA ARG A 176 -9.44 -23.05 -11.20
C ARG A 176 -8.38 -21.97 -11.30
N GLU A 177 -8.76 -20.80 -11.82
CA GLU A 177 -7.92 -19.60 -11.80
C GLU A 177 -7.74 -19.10 -10.35
N SER A 178 -6.51 -19.00 -9.88
CA SER A 178 -6.22 -18.68 -8.47
C SER A 178 -6.60 -17.25 -8.07
N HIS A 179 -6.62 -16.32 -9.02
CA HIS A 179 -6.99 -14.91 -8.74
C HIS A 179 -8.50 -14.70 -8.59
N ILE A 180 -9.31 -15.73 -8.85
CA ILE A 180 -10.77 -15.68 -8.71
C ILE A 180 -11.18 -16.42 -7.44
N LYS A 181 -11.79 -15.70 -6.50
CA LYS A 181 -12.41 -16.30 -5.32
C LYS A 181 -13.84 -15.82 -5.19
N THR A 182 -14.72 -16.75 -4.89
CA THR A 182 -16.12 -16.48 -4.58
C THR A 182 -16.43 -17.16 -3.26
N PRO A 183 -16.32 -16.43 -2.12
CA PRO A 183 -16.63 -17.00 -0.82
C PRO A 183 -18.09 -17.48 -0.77
N THR A 184 -18.29 -18.64 -0.19
CA THR A 184 -19.62 -19.22 0.04
C THR A 184 -19.85 -19.46 1.52
N ALA A 185 -21.10 -19.55 1.95
CA ALA A 185 -21.41 -19.81 3.34
C ALA A 185 -20.87 -21.18 3.76
N GLY A 186 -19.99 -21.21 4.76
CA GLY A 186 -19.34 -22.42 5.27
C GLY A 186 -17.88 -22.62 4.82
N ASP A 187 -17.33 -21.73 4.00
CA ASP A 187 -15.92 -21.74 3.63
C ASP A 187 -14.99 -21.38 4.82
#